data_7d6d98b1c646fb6c737c82eca25b571d
#
_entry.id   7d6d98b1c646fb6c737c82eca25b571d
#
_cell.length_a   1.000
_cell.length_b   1.000
_cell.length_c   1.000
_cell.angle_alpha   90.00
_cell.angle_beta   90.00
_cell.angle_gamma   90.00
#
_symmetry.space_group_name_H-M   'P 1'
#
loop_
_entity.id
_entity.type
_entity.pdbx_description
1 polymer ?
#
loop_
_entity_poly.entity_id
_entity_poly.type
_entity_poly.pdbx_seq_one_letter_code
_entity_poly.pdbx_strand_id
1 'polypeptide(L)'
;METINFHSVLPQVFAQRSDLNSEIWEQDVTFKKGHLYLVEADSGKGKSTFCSYIIGYRHDYSGSVTFDNHNTAGYKVMDWVEMRKSHLSHLFQELRLFPELTAMENVEIKNNISGFKSREQ
;
A
#
# COMPACT_ATOMS: atom_id res chain seq x y z
N MET A 1 4.78 -8.60 9.70
CA MET A 1 5.58 -7.82 8.72
C MET A 1 6.25 -6.67 9.44
N GLU A 2 7.56 -6.54 9.32
CA GLU A 2 8.36 -5.54 10.02
C GLU A 2 8.86 -4.43 9.10
N THR A 3 9.13 -4.73 7.84
CA THR A 3 9.66 -3.75 6.90
C THR A 3 9.00 -3.83 5.54
N ILE A 4 8.93 -2.67 4.88
CA ILE A 4 8.60 -2.55 3.46
C ILE A 4 9.77 -1.85 2.80
N ASN A 5 10.35 -2.47 1.77
CA ASN A 5 11.50 -1.92 1.07
C ASN A 5 11.17 -1.65 -0.39
N PHE A 6 11.55 -0.47 -0.85
CA PHE A 6 11.52 -0.11 -2.26
C PHE A 6 12.96 -0.10 -2.77
N HIS A 7 13.25 -0.90 -3.78
CA HIS A 7 14.58 -1.02 -4.39
C HIS A 7 14.54 -0.50 -5.81
N SER A 8 14.97 0.74 -6.01
CA SER A 8 15.05 1.38 -7.33
C SER A 8 13.73 1.29 -8.11
N VAL A 9 12.61 1.47 -7.42
CA VAL A 9 11.29 1.40 -8.04
C VAL A 9 11.05 2.64 -8.89
N LEU A 10 10.64 2.44 -10.13
CA LEU A 10 10.25 3.51 -11.04
C LEU A 10 8.93 3.15 -11.72
N PRO A 11 7.86 3.91 -11.47
CA PRO A 11 6.60 3.68 -12.18
C PRO A 11 6.75 3.82 -13.69
N GLN A 12 6.09 2.97 -14.46
CA GLN A 12 6.15 3.03 -15.92
C GLN A 12 5.69 4.37 -16.47
N VAL A 13 4.75 5.03 -15.80
CA VAL A 13 4.26 6.35 -16.19
C VAL A 13 5.34 7.43 -16.12
N PHE A 14 6.41 7.20 -15.37
CA PHE A 14 7.55 8.12 -15.22
C PHE A 14 8.81 7.65 -15.94
N ALA A 15 8.74 6.54 -16.67
CA ALA A 15 9.93 5.88 -17.24
C ALA A 15 10.72 6.76 -18.22
N GLN A 16 10.05 7.71 -18.88
CA GLN A 16 10.69 8.61 -19.86
C GLN A 16 11.00 10.00 -19.30
N ARG A 17 10.77 10.21 -18.01
CA ARG A 17 11.03 11.51 -17.37
C ARG A 17 12.48 11.58 -16.91
N SER A 18 13.18 12.61 -17.35
CA SER A 18 14.55 12.89 -16.92
C SER A 18 14.64 13.89 -15.78
N ASP A 19 13.54 14.57 -15.47
CA ASP A 19 13.46 15.62 -14.45
C ASP A 19 12.97 15.09 -13.09
N LEU A 20 12.91 13.76 -12.93
CA LEU A 20 12.39 13.17 -11.72
C LEU A 20 13.38 13.31 -10.58
N ASN A 21 12.98 14.06 -9.55
CA ASN A 21 13.74 14.23 -8.32
C ASN A 21 12.88 13.71 -7.16
N SER A 22 13.21 12.54 -6.65
CA SER A 22 12.40 11.85 -5.65
C SER A 22 13.27 11.17 -4.61
N GLU A 23 12.78 11.13 -3.39
CA GLU A 23 13.42 10.37 -2.31
C GLU A 23 12.95 8.89 -2.30
N ILE A 24 11.95 8.55 -3.12
CA ILE A 24 11.39 7.19 -3.19
C ILE A 24 11.67 6.53 -4.53
N TRP A 25 11.32 7.22 -5.64
CA TRP A 25 11.51 6.65 -6.98
C TRP A 25 13.00 6.58 -7.32
N GLU A 26 13.42 5.46 -7.87
CA GLU A 26 14.82 5.18 -8.23
C GLU A 26 15.79 5.15 -7.04
N GLN A 27 15.27 5.09 -5.82
CA GLN A 27 16.06 5.05 -4.58
C GLN A 27 15.79 3.75 -3.83
N ASP A 28 16.70 3.42 -2.92
CA ASP A 28 16.49 2.33 -1.97
C ASP A 28 15.95 2.93 -0.67
N VAL A 29 14.71 2.59 -0.34
CA VAL A 29 14.01 3.15 0.81
C VAL A 29 13.41 2.02 1.63
N THR A 30 13.56 2.11 2.95
CA THR A 30 12.99 1.15 3.90
C THR A 30 12.00 1.85 4.82
N PHE A 31 10.81 1.29 4.90
CA PHE A 31 9.77 1.72 5.85
C PHE A 31 9.67 0.67 6.95
N LYS A 32 9.82 1.09 8.19
CA LYS A 32 9.85 0.19 9.35
C LYS A 32 8.57 0.30 10.17
N LYS A 33 8.12 -0.83 10.68
CA LYS A 33 6.99 -0.89 11.59
C LYS A 33 7.24 -0.01 12.82
N GLY A 34 6.18 0.61 13.32
CA GLY A 34 6.25 1.46 14.49
C GLY A 34 6.68 2.89 14.22
N HIS A 35 6.93 3.23 12.96
CA HIS A 35 7.29 4.59 12.55
C HIS A 35 6.16 5.21 11.74
N LEU A 36 6.06 6.52 11.81
CA LEU A 36 5.10 7.31 11.02
C LEU A 36 5.87 8.04 9.93
N TYR A 37 5.44 7.86 8.68
CA TYR A 37 6.09 8.48 7.52
C TYR A 37 5.11 9.42 6.82
N LEU A 38 5.58 10.60 6.46
CA LEU A 38 4.84 11.56 5.66
C LEU A 38 5.38 11.53 4.23
N VAL A 39 4.51 11.21 3.27
CA VAL A 39 4.85 11.21 1.85
C VAL A 39 4.22 12.43 1.21
N GLU A 40 5.05 13.32 0.73
CA GLU A 40 4.63 14.56 0.09
C GLU A 40 4.98 14.55 -1.38
N ALA A 41 4.06 15.00 -2.22
CA ALA A 41 4.30 15.23 -3.63
C ALA A 41 3.20 16.12 -4.18
N ASP A 42 3.53 16.83 -5.25
CA ASP A 42 2.53 17.59 -6.00
C ASP A 42 1.54 16.61 -6.65
N SER A 43 0.33 17.10 -6.94
CA SER A 43 -0.68 16.34 -7.65
C SER A 43 -0.10 15.76 -8.94
N GLY A 44 -0.33 14.46 -9.17
CA GLY A 44 0.20 13.77 -10.34
C GLY A 44 1.63 13.26 -10.20
N LYS A 45 2.26 13.39 -9.03
CA LYS A 45 3.63 12.93 -8.77
C LYS A 45 3.72 11.54 -8.15
N GLY A 46 2.61 10.81 -8.13
CA GLY A 46 2.63 9.39 -7.83
C GLY A 46 2.29 8.99 -6.40
N LYS A 47 1.66 9.84 -5.60
CA LYS A 47 1.26 9.46 -4.23
C LYS A 47 0.29 8.29 -4.21
N SER A 48 -0.75 8.34 -5.04
CA SER A 48 -1.71 7.24 -5.16
C SER A 48 -1.07 5.99 -5.75
N THR A 49 -0.14 6.18 -6.68
CA THR A 49 0.63 5.09 -7.28
C THR A 49 1.48 4.39 -6.23
N PHE A 50 2.16 5.15 -5.37
CA PHE A 50 2.94 4.62 -4.26
C PHE A 50 2.10 3.71 -3.36
N CYS A 51 0.94 4.18 -2.92
CA CYS A 51 0.03 3.39 -2.10
C CYS A 51 -0.48 2.14 -2.83
N SER A 52 -0.77 2.27 -4.13
CA SER A 52 -1.25 1.15 -4.95
C SER A 52 -0.22 0.04 -5.09
N TYR A 53 1.07 0.38 -5.12
CA TYR A 53 2.14 -0.62 -5.15
C TYR A 53 2.26 -1.38 -3.82
N ILE A 54 2.07 -0.70 -2.71
CA ILE A 54 2.12 -1.35 -1.40
C ILE A 54 0.93 -2.28 -1.18
N ILE A 55 -0.28 -1.82 -1.54
CA ILE A 55 -1.50 -2.62 -1.32
C ILE A 55 -1.70 -3.69 -2.41
N GLY A 56 -0.91 -3.65 -3.47
CA GLY A 56 -0.95 -4.67 -4.52
C GLY A 56 -1.98 -4.45 -5.61
N TYR A 57 -2.49 -3.24 -5.79
CA TYR A 57 -3.44 -2.93 -6.86
C TYR A 57 -2.77 -2.70 -8.20
N ARG A 58 -1.50 -2.30 -8.19
CA ARG A 58 -0.72 -2.03 -9.40
C ARG A 58 0.65 -2.65 -9.30
N HIS A 59 1.19 -3.06 -10.45
CA HIS A 59 2.51 -3.68 -10.55
C HIS A 59 3.32 -3.12 -11.72
N ASP A 60 2.91 -1.99 -12.28
CA ASP A 60 3.49 -1.37 -13.46
C ASP A 60 4.73 -0.52 -13.10
N TYR A 61 5.76 -1.18 -12.58
CA TYR A 61 6.99 -0.53 -12.18
C TYR A 61 8.21 -1.41 -12.49
N SER A 62 9.37 -0.76 -12.65
CA SER A 62 10.67 -1.44 -12.61
C SER A 62 11.22 -1.39 -11.19
N GLY A 63 12.25 -2.20 -10.92
CA GLY A 63 12.76 -2.36 -9.56
C GLY A 63 11.97 -3.39 -8.79
N SER A 64 12.07 -3.36 -7.46
CA SER A 64 11.37 -4.32 -6.62
C SER A 64 10.82 -3.70 -5.35
N VAL A 65 9.68 -4.22 -4.91
CA VAL A 65 9.07 -3.93 -3.61
C VAL A 65 9.13 -5.21 -2.80
N THR A 66 9.72 -5.17 -1.61
CA THR A 66 9.83 -6.35 -0.75
C THR A 66 9.17 -6.11 0.59
N PHE A 67 8.53 -7.16 1.11
CA PHE A 67 8.00 -7.20 2.47
C PHE A 67 8.86 -8.18 3.26
N ASP A 68 9.59 -7.72 4.26
CA ASP A 68 10.50 -8.57 5.07
C ASP A 68 11.42 -9.43 4.22
N ASN A 69 12.03 -8.86 3.18
CA ASN A 69 12.91 -9.55 2.24
C ASN A 69 12.21 -10.51 1.28
N HIS A 70 10.88 -10.56 1.25
CA HIS A 70 10.12 -11.32 0.26
C HIS A 70 9.69 -10.41 -0.88
N ASN A 71 10.13 -10.70 -2.09
CA ASN A 71 9.80 -9.90 -3.26
C ASN A 71 8.31 -10.10 -3.63
N THR A 72 7.56 -9.00 -3.64
CA THR A 72 6.12 -9.04 -3.92
C THR A 72 5.80 -9.41 -5.36
N ALA A 73 6.77 -9.34 -6.27
CA ALA A 73 6.56 -9.76 -7.65
C ALA A 73 6.22 -11.26 -7.77
N GLY A 74 6.63 -12.06 -6.78
CA GLY A 74 6.29 -13.47 -6.72
C GLY A 74 4.95 -13.78 -6.04
N TYR A 75 4.26 -12.77 -5.56
CA TYR A 75 3.00 -12.97 -4.84
C TYR A 75 1.88 -13.41 -5.78
N LYS A 76 1.12 -14.40 -5.33
CA LYS A 76 -0.11 -14.84 -5.98
C LYS A 76 -1.29 -14.09 -5.35
N VAL A 77 -2.48 -14.26 -5.93
CA VAL A 77 -3.69 -13.61 -5.43
C VAL A 77 -3.91 -13.90 -3.93
N MET A 78 -3.73 -15.16 -3.52
CA MET A 78 -3.93 -15.53 -2.12
C MET A 78 -2.91 -14.90 -1.17
N ASP A 79 -1.68 -14.68 -1.62
CA ASP A 79 -0.68 -13.97 -0.82
C ASP A 79 -1.12 -12.53 -0.55
N TRP A 80 -1.62 -11.84 -1.57
CA TRP A 80 -2.16 -10.50 -1.43
C TRP A 80 -3.40 -10.44 -0.55
N VAL A 81 -4.27 -11.44 -0.66
CA VAL A 81 -5.46 -11.54 0.21
C VAL A 81 -5.04 -11.60 1.67
N GLU A 82 -4.06 -12.44 2.00
CA GLU A 82 -3.57 -12.58 3.38
C GLU A 82 -2.91 -11.29 3.88
N MET A 83 -2.13 -10.62 3.03
CA MET A 83 -1.49 -9.36 3.41
C MET A 83 -2.54 -8.27 3.72
N ARG A 84 -3.56 -8.14 2.89
CA ARG A 84 -4.63 -7.15 3.09
C ARG A 84 -5.51 -7.49 4.29
N LYS A 85 -5.66 -8.77 4.59
CA LYS A 85 -6.45 -9.24 5.73
C LYS A 85 -5.78 -8.93 7.07
N SER A 86 -4.47 -9.15 7.16
CA SER A 86 -3.77 -9.21 8.44
C SER A 86 -2.68 -8.15 8.62
N HIS A 87 -2.11 -7.59 7.55
CA HIS A 87 -0.92 -6.75 7.65
C HIS A 87 -1.07 -5.36 7.06
N LEU A 88 -1.92 -5.16 6.08
CA LEU A 88 -2.06 -3.90 5.36
C LEU A 88 -3.47 -3.36 5.46
N SER A 89 -3.57 -2.03 5.55
CA SER A 89 -4.84 -1.32 5.48
C SER A 89 -4.64 -0.05 4.66
N HIS A 90 -5.63 0.31 3.86
CA HIS A 90 -5.59 1.48 3.01
C HIS A 90 -6.83 2.33 3.23
N LEU A 91 -6.62 3.59 3.61
CA LEU A 91 -7.68 4.58 3.66
C LEU A 91 -7.69 5.32 2.33
N PHE A 92 -8.76 5.12 1.56
CA PHE A 92 -8.90 5.74 0.25
C PHE A 92 -9.18 7.23 0.37
N GLN A 93 -8.76 8.01 -0.63
CA GLN A 93 -9.07 9.44 -0.71
C GLN A 93 -10.59 9.67 -0.80
N GLU A 94 -11.29 8.81 -1.53
CA GLU A 94 -12.74 8.84 -1.62
C GLU A 94 -13.34 7.92 -0.56
N LEU A 95 -14.45 8.35 0.04
CA LEU A 95 -15.17 7.50 0.97
C LEU A 95 -15.81 6.33 0.22
N ARG A 96 -15.47 5.11 0.63
CA ARG A 96 -15.98 3.87 0.03
C ARG A 96 -16.83 3.13 1.04
N LEU A 97 -17.94 3.78 1.41
CA LEU A 97 -18.88 3.25 2.38
C LEU A 97 -20.12 2.71 1.67
N PHE A 98 -20.77 1.76 2.30
CA PHE A 98 -22.09 1.29 1.86
C PHE A 98 -23.16 2.21 2.48
N PRO A 99 -23.80 3.08 1.70
CA PRO A 99 -24.73 4.07 2.27
C PRO A 99 -25.99 3.45 2.89
N GLU A 100 -26.34 2.23 2.50
CA GLU A 100 -27.45 1.48 3.08
C GLU A 100 -27.15 0.84 4.42
N LEU A 101 -25.87 0.91 4.87
CA LEU A 101 -25.43 0.36 6.15
C LEU A 101 -25.14 1.47 7.14
N THR A 102 -25.25 1.17 8.44
CA THR A 102 -24.82 2.10 9.50
C THR A 102 -23.31 2.24 9.54
N ALA A 103 -22.81 3.23 10.28
CA ALA A 103 -21.37 3.39 10.49
C ALA A 103 -20.75 2.15 11.14
N MET A 104 -21.42 1.59 12.15
CA MET A 104 -20.93 0.39 12.83
C MET A 104 -20.91 -0.81 11.88
N GLU A 105 -21.93 -0.98 11.06
CA GLU A 105 -21.97 -2.07 10.07
C GLU A 105 -20.86 -1.96 9.04
N ASN A 106 -20.55 -0.74 8.58
CA ASN A 106 -19.41 -0.51 7.68
C ASN A 106 -18.08 -0.93 8.32
N VAL A 107 -17.85 -0.56 9.57
CA VAL A 107 -16.65 -0.94 10.32
C VAL A 107 -16.58 -2.45 10.51
N GLU A 108 -17.70 -3.09 10.83
CA GLU A 108 -17.76 -4.54 11.06
C GLU A 108 -17.39 -5.39 9.86
N ILE A 109 -17.58 -4.89 8.62
CA ILE A 109 -17.20 -5.64 7.42
C ILE A 109 -15.72 -6.05 7.49
N LYS A 110 -14.82 -5.12 7.72
CA LYS A 110 -13.39 -5.41 7.79
C LYS A 110 -13.05 -6.20 9.05
N ASN A 111 -13.64 -5.85 10.17
CA ASN A 111 -13.36 -6.52 11.44
C ASN A 111 -13.83 -7.99 11.41
N ASN A 112 -14.96 -8.29 10.79
CA ASN A 112 -15.44 -9.66 10.64
C ASN A 112 -14.52 -10.50 9.75
N ILE A 113 -13.92 -9.89 8.72
CA ILE A 113 -12.95 -10.57 7.85
C ILE A 113 -11.68 -10.90 8.61
N SER A 114 -11.14 -9.95 9.39
CA SER A 114 -9.87 -10.11 10.09
C SER A 114 -9.99 -10.78 11.45
N GLY A 115 -11.16 -10.67 12.11
CA GLY A 115 -11.36 -11.15 13.47
C GLY A 115 -10.48 -10.45 14.50
N PHE A 116 -9.97 -9.25 14.20
CA PHE A 116 -8.95 -8.58 15.00
C PHE A 116 -9.47 -8.12 16.34
N LYS A 117 -10.73 -7.61 16.40
CA LYS A 117 -11.34 -7.11 17.63
C LYS A 117 -12.75 -7.66 17.80
N SER A 118 -13.19 -7.78 19.05
CA SER A 118 -14.60 -8.06 19.34
C SER A 118 -15.44 -6.82 19.05
N ARG A 119 -16.74 -7.00 18.89
CA ARG A 119 -17.67 -5.91 18.61
C ARG A 119 -17.67 -4.84 19.71
N GLU A 120 -17.35 -5.24 20.94
CA GLU A 120 -17.35 -4.37 22.11
C GLU A 120 -16.06 -3.54 22.24
N GLN A 121 -15.06 -3.82 21.45
CA GLN A 121 -13.82 -3.09 21.38
C GLN A 121 -13.90 -2.01 20.29
#